data_337932061341e4e457667e6fb7a48871
#
_entry.id   337932061341e4e457667e6fb7a48871
#
_cell.length_a   1.000
_cell.length_b   1.000
_cell.length_c   1.000
_cell.angle_alpha   90.00
_cell.angle_beta   90.00
_cell.angle_gamma   90.00
#
_symmetry.space_group_name_H-M   'P 1'
#
loop_
_entity.id
_entity.type
_entity.pdbx_description
1 polymer ?
#
loop_
_entity_poly.entity_id
_entity_poly.type
_entity_poly.pdbx_seq_one_letter_code
_entity_poly.pdbx_strand_id
1 'polypeptide(L)'
;TALMYRVMRYDPKNPWNNSADRLVLSEGHAVPVVYAAYCDLGGVVGTSESPSELSFEDAMTLRAADSVLDGHPNPAIGFPFFDSATGSLGQGISAAAGLACAARLDGIDKRIFTICGDGESREGQIWEALDFIVDHKLTAVRVIFNCNKLAQSDYVSSQQSAEVMEKKLSSFGFDVKVIDGHNWDQVFDALNTPVGDKPLAILANTTKGWGVKELMKPTSHGKPLEAAQVDQAIADLQAIAVELGIADQADADAAKLEIPAAKAAPQKSARVPAGEFARALEAANLAGPLEKKVLSTRRAYGAALAALGADERIVALDGDVKNSTFADIFSKKYPERFFEARIAEQNMITAAVGLAAAGKTPFASSFAKFIVRAYDQVEMASITNANIKIVGSHSGVSLAADGPSQMGLVDLAFFRSMAHSTRADGQPACRMMLPSDAVSAFRLT
;
A
#
# COMPACT_ATOMS: atom_id res chain seq x y z
N THR A 1 9.78 16.99 1.26
CA THR A 1 9.56 18.39 0.84
C THR A 1 9.39 18.48 -0.66
N ALA A 2 10.40 18.21 -1.52
CA ALA A 2 10.33 18.37 -2.98
C ALA A 2 9.06 17.77 -3.62
N LEU A 3 8.68 16.55 -3.21
CA LEU A 3 7.46 15.88 -3.69
C LEU A 3 6.21 16.70 -3.41
N MET A 4 5.98 17.08 -2.16
CA MET A 4 4.73 17.68 -1.72
C MET A 4 4.57 19.14 -2.18
N TYR A 5 5.66 19.89 -2.30
CA TYR A 5 5.60 21.32 -2.67
C TYR A 5 5.71 21.61 -4.16
N ARG A 6 6.26 20.68 -4.98
CA ARG A 6 6.62 20.99 -6.37
C ARG A 6 6.36 19.90 -7.38
N VAL A 7 6.39 18.62 -6.99
CA VAL A 7 6.42 17.52 -7.96
C VAL A 7 5.08 16.83 -8.08
N MET A 8 4.42 16.54 -6.96
CA MET A 8 3.12 15.85 -6.96
C MET A 8 2.03 16.75 -7.50
N ARG A 9 1.18 16.18 -8.34
CA ARG A 9 -0.06 16.79 -8.84
C ARG A 9 -1.19 16.41 -7.87
N TYR A 10 -1.57 17.30 -6.99
CA TYR A 10 -2.62 17.05 -6.01
C TYR A 10 -3.16 18.36 -5.40
N ASP A 11 -4.28 18.26 -4.70
CA ASP A 11 -4.86 19.36 -3.93
C ASP A 11 -4.88 18.97 -2.44
N PRO A 12 -4.11 19.66 -1.58
CA PRO A 12 -4.14 19.39 -0.13
C PRO A 12 -5.53 19.58 0.49
N LYS A 13 -6.38 20.41 -0.14
CA LYS A 13 -7.77 20.66 0.31
C LYS A 13 -8.77 19.64 -0.23
N ASN A 14 -8.34 18.76 -1.16
CA ASN A 14 -9.16 17.68 -1.68
C ASN A 14 -8.34 16.37 -1.85
N PRO A 15 -7.91 15.74 -0.77
CA PRO A 15 -7.14 14.50 -0.80
C PRO A 15 -7.93 13.32 -1.39
N TRP A 16 -9.26 13.43 -1.49
CA TRP A 16 -10.13 12.40 -2.08
C TRP A 16 -10.16 12.42 -3.61
N ASN A 17 -9.49 13.38 -4.27
CA ASN A 17 -9.37 13.39 -5.72
C ASN A 17 -8.65 12.11 -6.20
N ASN A 18 -9.38 11.25 -6.91
CA ASN A 18 -8.86 9.97 -7.39
C ASN A 18 -7.81 10.08 -8.50
N SER A 19 -7.72 11.23 -9.16
CA SER A 19 -6.71 11.51 -10.20
C SER A 19 -5.41 12.09 -9.65
N ALA A 20 -5.38 12.45 -8.35
CA ALA A 20 -4.19 13.00 -7.72
C ALA A 20 -3.06 11.96 -7.63
N ASP A 21 -1.82 12.43 -7.80
CA ASP A 21 -0.64 11.63 -7.46
C ASP A 21 -0.70 11.20 -6.00
N ARG A 22 -0.07 10.07 -5.67
CA ARG A 22 -0.10 9.51 -4.32
C ARG A 22 1.29 9.38 -3.74
N LEU A 23 1.37 9.55 -2.42
CA LEU A 23 2.57 9.28 -1.63
C LEU A 23 2.28 8.14 -0.65
N VAL A 24 3.02 7.06 -0.78
CA VAL A 24 3.03 5.96 0.19
C VAL A 24 4.35 6.03 0.96
N LEU A 25 4.28 6.41 2.23
CA LEU A 25 5.45 6.48 3.09
C LEU A 25 5.68 5.12 3.74
N SER A 26 6.52 4.27 3.10
CA SER A 26 6.81 2.92 3.58
C SER A 26 7.65 2.94 4.86
N GLU A 27 8.66 3.83 4.93
CA GLU A 27 9.37 4.15 6.18
C GLU A 27 8.49 5.00 7.12
N GLY A 28 7.39 4.42 7.60
CA GLY A 28 6.30 5.13 8.27
C GLY A 28 6.70 6.01 9.45
N HIS A 29 7.81 5.73 10.12
CA HIS A 29 8.33 6.54 11.21
C HIS A 29 8.79 7.95 10.80
N ALA A 30 8.97 8.22 9.50
CA ALA A 30 9.28 9.54 8.97
C ALA A 30 8.03 10.45 8.80
N VAL A 31 6.87 10.01 9.24
CA VAL A 31 5.58 10.70 9.08
C VAL A 31 5.54 12.15 9.60
N PRO A 32 6.26 12.56 10.67
CA PRO A 32 6.17 13.93 11.17
C PRO A 32 6.48 14.99 10.11
N VAL A 33 7.42 14.73 9.19
CA VAL A 33 7.74 15.68 8.11
C VAL A 33 6.59 15.82 7.10
N VAL A 34 5.83 14.75 6.90
CA VAL A 34 4.65 14.79 6.02
C VAL A 34 3.52 15.58 6.66
N TYR A 35 3.27 15.37 7.95
CA TYR A 35 2.27 16.14 8.69
C TYR A 35 2.59 17.64 8.71
N ALA A 36 3.84 18.00 8.99
CA ALA A 36 4.28 19.40 8.98
C ALA A 36 4.08 20.03 7.59
N ALA A 37 4.53 19.36 6.53
CA ALA A 37 4.37 19.86 5.16
C ALA A 37 2.89 19.94 4.73
N TYR A 38 2.06 18.97 5.14
CA TYR A 38 0.65 18.96 4.79
C TYR A 38 -0.14 20.06 5.53
N CYS A 39 0.21 20.34 6.78
CA CYS A 39 -0.30 21.46 7.54
C CYS A 39 0.07 22.81 6.89
N ASP A 40 1.35 23.00 6.56
CA ASP A 40 1.86 24.21 5.91
C ASP A 40 1.19 24.49 4.54
N LEU A 41 0.81 23.44 3.84
CA LEU A 41 0.09 23.51 2.56
C LEU A 41 -1.44 23.72 2.71
N GLY A 42 -1.95 23.90 3.92
CA GLY A 42 -3.38 24.06 4.21
C GLY A 42 -4.18 22.79 3.95
N GLY A 43 -3.58 21.62 4.24
CA GLY A 43 -4.21 20.33 4.08
C GLY A 43 -5.42 20.12 4.98
N VAL A 44 -6.30 19.20 4.62
CA VAL A 44 -7.53 18.91 5.38
C VAL A 44 -7.53 17.50 5.96
N VAL A 45 -8.20 17.36 7.10
CA VAL A 45 -8.44 16.09 7.80
C VAL A 45 -9.95 15.79 7.88
N GLY A 46 -10.32 14.62 8.37
CA GLY A 46 -11.71 14.19 8.49
C GLY A 46 -12.20 13.39 7.29
N THR A 47 -13.45 13.62 6.88
CA THR A 47 -14.08 12.90 5.75
C THR A 47 -14.44 13.85 4.61
N SER A 48 -14.73 13.32 3.43
CA SER A 48 -15.17 14.13 2.27
C SER A 48 -16.46 14.92 2.52
N GLU A 49 -17.31 14.42 3.42
CA GLU A 49 -18.56 15.08 3.81
C GLU A 49 -18.37 16.13 4.93
N SER A 50 -17.28 16.02 5.69
CA SER A 50 -16.97 16.90 6.82
C SER A 50 -15.45 17.13 6.93
N PRO A 51 -14.86 17.85 5.96
CA PRO A 51 -13.44 18.19 6.04
C PRO A 51 -13.22 19.35 7.00
N SER A 52 -12.06 19.35 7.68
CA SER A 52 -11.56 20.48 8.46
C SER A 52 -10.09 20.74 8.10
N GLU A 53 -9.68 21.99 8.11
CA GLU A 53 -8.28 22.35 7.90
C GLU A 53 -7.42 21.83 9.05
N LEU A 54 -6.26 21.28 8.72
CA LEU A 54 -5.27 20.86 9.71
C LEU A 54 -4.49 22.09 10.19
N SER A 55 -4.76 22.51 11.41
CA SER A 55 -4.08 23.66 12.01
C SER A 55 -2.69 23.30 12.54
N PHE A 56 -1.89 24.32 12.82
CA PHE A 56 -0.60 24.12 13.47
C PHE A 56 -0.74 23.60 14.91
N GLU A 57 -1.80 24.00 15.60
CA GLU A 57 -2.16 23.49 16.93
C GLU A 57 -2.46 21.99 16.86
N ASP A 58 -3.18 21.53 15.82
CA ASP A 58 -3.42 20.09 15.59
C ASP A 58 -2.09 19.34 15.35
N ALA A 59 -1.15 19.94 14.61
CA ALA A 59 0.16 19.33 14.38
C ALA A 59 0.94 19.07 15.69
N MET A 60 0.71 19.89 16.71
CA MET A 60 1.31 19.71 18.05
C MET A 60 0.68 18.56 18.85
N THR A 61 -0.44 18.00 18.39
CA THR A 61 -1.10 16.85 19.05
C THR A 61 -0.57 15.49 18.58
N LEU A 62 0.50 15.46 17.80
CA LEU A 62 1.11 14.23 17.28
C LEU A 62 1.24 13.16 18.38
N ARG A 63 0.68 11.98 18.15
CA ARG A 63 0.65 10.83 19.07
C ARG A 63 -0.22 11.01 20.32
N ALA A 64 -0.99 12.08 20.45
CA ALA A 64 -2.00 12.14 21.49
C ALA A 64 -3.15 11.13 21.18
N ALA A 65 -3.78 10.61 22.24
CA ALA A 65 -4.75 9.51 22.10
C ALA A 65 -6.00 9.88 21.29
N ASP A 66 -6.34 11.16 21.22
CA ASP A 66 -7.49 11.73 20.51
C ASP A 66 -7.08 12.49 19.22
N SER A 67 -5.80 12.44 18.85
CA SER A 67 -5.29 13.08 17.65
C SER A 67 -5.56 12.24 16.39
N VAL A 68 -5.83 12.93 15.28
CA VAL A 68 -5.83 12.32 13.93
C VAL A 68 -4.41 12.10 13.37
N LEU A 69 -3.38 12.54 14.10
CA LEU A 69 -1.97 12.44 13.74
C LEU A 69 -1.31 11.31 14.52
N ASP A 70 -1.40 10.11 13.97
CA ASP A 70 -0.80 8.92 14.55
C ASP A 70 0.75 8.95 14.42
N GLY A 71 1.42 8.09 15.16
CA GLY A 71 2.88 7.92 15.10
C GLY A 71 3.40 7.37 13.77
N HIS A 72 2.52 6.83 12.94
CA HIS A 72 2.75 6.29 11.61
C HIS A 72 1.56 6.62 10.70
N PRO A 73 1.69 6.53 9.37
CA PRO A 73 0.57 6.69 8.46
C PRO A 73 -0.63 5.81 8.81
N ASN A 74 -1.78 6.43 9.05
CA ASN A 74 -3.02 5.74 9.37
C ASN A 74 -4.23 6.49 8.81
N PRO A 75 -4.80 6.07 7.67
CA PRO A 75 -5.96 6.74 7.07
C PRO A 75 -7.25 6.52 7.85
N ALA A 76 -7.35 5.47 8.67
CA ALA A 76 -8.60 5.10 9.33
C ALA A 76 -8.99 6.03 10.50
N ILE A 77 -8.06 6.83 11.00
CA ILE A 77 -8.32 7.77 12.11
C ILE A 77 -8.64 9.20 11.66
N GLY A 78 -8.80 9.43 10.34
CA GLY A 78 -9.22 10.72 9.81
C GLY A 78 -8.12 11.55 9.15
N PHE A 79 -6.99 10.95 8.78
CA PHE A 79 -5.94 11.60 7.98
C PHE A 79 -5.98 11.09 6.52
N PRO A 80 -6.77 11.70 5.63
CA PRO A 80 -7.12 11.15 4.32
C PRO A 80 -6.02 11.29 3.24
N PHE A 81 -4.89 11.91 3.56
CA PHE A 81 -3.76 12.02 2.64
C PHE A 81 -3.10 10.66 2.35
N PHE A 82 -3.12 9.74 3.31
CA PHE A 82 -2.59 8.40 3.14
C PHE A 82 -3.67 7.42 2.67
N ASP A 83 -3.29 6.50 1.80
CA ASP A 83 -4.17 5.44 1.28
C ASP A 83 -4.05 4.13 2.07
N SER A 84 -2.97 3.95 2.82
CA SER A 84 -2.66 2.73 3.56
C SER A 84 -1.95 3.06 4.86
N ALA A 85 -2.24 2.32 5.91
CA ALA A 85 -1.43 2.31 7.10
C ALA A 85 -0.07 1.67 6.79
N THR A 86 0.99 2.27 7.34
CA THR A 86 2.36 1.77 7.28
C THR A 86 3.00 1.89 8.66
N GLY A 87 4.23 1.38 8.80
CA GLY A 87 4.94 1.37 10.09
C GLY A 87 5.51 -0.01 10.37
N SER A 88 4.80 -1.08 10.00
CA SER A 88 5.42 -2.37 9.77
C SER A 88 6.16 -2.31 8.42
N LEU A 89 7.49 -2.43 8.49
CA LEU A 89 8.38 -2.13 7.36
C LEU A 89 8.19 -3.08 6.18
N GLY A 90 8.47 -2.59 4.97
CA GLY A 90 8.43 -3.37 3.72
C GLY A 90 7.07 -3.43 3.03
N GLN A 91 6.00 -2.88 3.63
CA GLN A 91 4.64 -3.03 3.11
C GLN A 91 4.21 -1.93 2.14
N GLY A 92 4.70 -0.71 2.34
CA GLY A 92 4.23 0.45 1.55
C GLY A 92 4.40 0.28 0.04
N ILE A 93 5.48 -0.32 -0.42
CA ILE A 93 5.71 -0.57 -1.84
C ILE A 93 4.66 -1.49 -2.48
N SER A 94 4.19 -2.49 -1.74
CA SER A 94 3.09 -3.37 -2.18
C SER A 94 1.77 -2.62 -2.26
N ALA A 95 1.47 -1.73 -1.29
CA ALA A 95 0.29 -0.87 -1.35
C ALA A 95 0.36 0.08 -2.57
N ALA A 96 1.53 0.66 -2.85
CA ALA A 96 1.76 1.48 -4.04
C ALA A 96 1.52 0.69 -5.34
N ALA A 97 1.95 -0.58 -5.39
CA ALA A 97 1.68 -1.45 -6.53
C ALA A 97 0.17 -1.70 -6.72
N GLY A 98 -0.58 -1.92 -5.64
CA GLY A 98 -2.03 -2.06 -5.68
C GLY A 98 -2.74 -0.79 -6.18
N LEU A 99 -2.33 0.38 -5.73
CA LEU A 99 -2.81 1.68 -6.23
C LEU A 99 -2.54 1.85 -7.74
N ALA A 100 -1.37 1.41 -8.20
CA ALA A 100 -1.01 1.46 -9.63
C ALA A 100 -1.85 0.50 -10.47
N CYS A 101 -2.14 -0.71 -9.98
CA CYS A 101 -3.06 -1.62 -10.62
C CYS A 101 -4.45 -0.99 -10.80
N ALA A 102 -4.97 -0.36 -9.77
CA ALA A 102 -6.26 0.33 -9.83
C ALA A 102 -6.23 1.50 -10.81
N ALA A 103 -5.19 2.35 -10.78
CA ALA A 103 -5.04 3.48 -11.69
C ALA A 103 -5.04 3.03 -13.15
N ARG A 104 -4.33 1.94 -13.47
CA ARG A 104 -4.32 1.35 -14.81
C ARG A 104 -5.71 0.87 -15.24
N LEU A 105 -6.44 0.16 -14.36
CA LEU A 105 -7.79 -0.32 -14.65
C LEU A 105 -8.77 0.83 -14.91
N ASP A 106 -8.62 1.93 -14.19
CA ASP A 106 -9.49 3.11 -14.32
C ASP A 106 -9.03 4.06 -15.44
N GLY A 107 -7.89 3.78 -16.07
CA GLY A 107 -7.28 4.65 -17.08
C GLY A 107 -6.95 6.04 -16.52
N ILE A 108 -6.46 6.11 -15.28
CA ILE A 108 -6.07 7.33 -14.60
C ILE A 108 -4.55 7.49 -14.72
N ASP A 109 -4.12 8.60 -15.34
CA ASP A 109 -2.72 8.98 -15.39
C ASP A 109 -2.31 9.68 -14.09
N LYS A 110 -1.81 8.91 -13.13
CA LYS A 110 -1.22 9.42 -11.90
C LYS A 110 0.08 8.72 -11.56
N ARG A 111 0.93 9.41 -10.84
CA ARG A 111 2.18 8.88 -10.30
C ARG A 111 1.97 8.44 -8.86
N ILE A 112 2.60 7.33 -8.48
CA ILE A 112 2.54 6.80 -7.12
C ILE A 112 3.97 6.71 -6.61
N PHE A 113 4.31 7.63 -5.73
CA PHE A 113 5.62 7.70 -5.10
C PHE A 113 5.60 6.84 -3.84
N THR A 114 6.60 5.99 -3.66
CA THR A 114 6.81 5.26 -2.41
C THR A 114 8.21 5.53 -1.90
N ILE A 115 8.31 5.90 -0.62
CA ILE A 115 9.60 6.16 0.04
C ILE A 115 9.88 5.02 1.01
N CYS A 116 10.97 4.30 0.77
CA CYS A 116 11.44 3.18 1.56
C CYS A 116 12.81 3.50 2.18
N GLY A 117 13.05 3.05 3.40
CA GLY A 117 14.35 3.13 4.04
C GLY A 117 15.35 2.09 3.49
N ASP A 118 16.64 2.39 3.57
CA ASP A 118 17.68 1.42 3.23
C ASP A 118 17.68 0.23 4.19
N GLY A 119 17.52 0.46 5.49
CA GLY A 119 17.31 -0.60 6.49
C GLY A 119 16.08 -1.46 6.20
N GLU A 120 14.99 -0.83 5.81
CA GLU A 120 13.74 -1.46 5.42
C GLU A 120 13.89 -2.40 4.22
N SER A 121 14.83 -2.12 3.31
CA SER A 121 15.07 -2.96 2.13
C SER A 121 15.53 -4.39 2.45
N ARG A 122 15.75 -4.73 3.74
CA ARG A 122 15.99 -6.11 4.21
C ARG A 122 14.73 -6.94 4.28
N GLU A 123 13.55 -6.32 4.34
CA GLU A 123 12.29 -7.04 4.33
C GLU A 123 12.08 -7.79 3.02
N GLY A 124 11.73 -9.07 3.12
CA GLY A 124 11.51 -9.94 1.94
C GLY A 124 10.41 -9.41 1.04
N GLN A 125 9.37 -8.84 1.62
CA GLN A 125 8.23 -8.28 0.90
C GLN A 125 8.62 -7.13 -0.07
N ILE A 126 9.67 -6.37 0.21
CA ILE A 126 10.19 -5.37 -0.73
C ILE A 126 10.51 -6.04 -2.08
N TRP A 127 11.20 -7.18 -2.05
CA TRP A 127 11.62 -7.92 -3.25
C TRP A 127 10.45 -8.59 -3.95
N GLU A 128 9.50 -9.14 -3.20
CA GLU A 128 8.23 -9.63 -3.74
C GLU A 128 7.47 -8.53 -4.51
N ALA A 129 7.42 -7.33 -3.95
CA ALA A 129 6.73 -6.19 -4.56
C ALA A 129 7.45 -5.66 -5.79
N LEU A 130 8.79 -5.63 -5.80
CA LEU A 130 9.59 -5.21 -6.96
C LEU A 130 9.38 -6.15 -8.15
N ASP A 131 9.38 -7.48 -7.93
CA ASP A 131 9.03 -8.46 -8.96
C ASP A 131 7.61 -8.23 -9.50
N PHE A 132 6.65 -8.05 -8.61
CA PHE A 132 5.25 -7.79 -8.99
C PHE A 132 5.09 -6.51 -9.83
N ILE A 133 5.80 -5.43 -9.47
CA ILE A 133 5.79 -4.16 -10.22
C ILE A 133 6.31 -4.38 -11.64
N VAL A 134 7.38 -5.15 -11.81
CA VAL A 134 7.98 -5.44 -13.13
C VAL A 134 7.09 -6.39 -13.93
N ASP A 135 6.64 -7.50 -13.33
CA ASP A 135 5.77 -8.50 -13.98
C ASP A 135 4.49 -7.86 -14.55
N HIS A 136 3.91 -6.93 -13.77
CA HIS A 136 2.70 -6.23 -14.18
C HIS A 136 2.95 -4.89 -14.88
N LYS A 137 4.19 -4.52 -15.18
CA LYS A 137 4.57 -3.27 -15.86
C LYS A 137 3.93 -2.04 -15.22
N LEU A 138 4.04 -1.92 -13.90
CA LEU A 138 3.43 -0.83 -13.13
C LEU A 138 4.32 0.42 -13.14
N THR A 139 4.49 1.02 -14.30
CA THR A 139 5.38 2.17 -14.51
C THR A 139 4.91 3.46 -13.85
N ALA A 140 3.67 3.49 -13.33
CA ALA A 140 3.18 4.59 -12.48
C ALA A 140 3.87 4.63 -11.10
N VAL A 141 4.41 3.50 -10.62
CA VAL A 141 5.13 3.44 -9.34
C VAL A 141 6.52 4.01 -9.50
N ARG A 142 6.90 4.89 -8.59
CA ARG A 142 8.24 5.47 -8.47
C ARG A 142 8.79 5.12 -7.10
N VAL A 143 9.71 4.18 -7.06
CA VAL A 143 10.29 3.68 -5.80
C VAL A 143 11.49 4.55 -5.43
N ILE A 144 11.49 5.12 -4.25
CA ILE A 144 12.56 5.96 -3.73
C ILE A 144 13.14 5.27 -2.49
N PHE A 145 14.41 4.95 -2.51
CA PHE A 145 15.14 4.46 -1.34
C PHE A 145 15.93 5.58 -0.71
N ASN A 146 15.65 5.83 0.56
CA ASN A 146 16.36 6.79 1.40
C ASN A 146 17.64 6.14 1.95
N CYS A 147 18.75 6.30 1.21
CA CYS A 147 20.02 5.64 1.49
C CYS A 147 20.86 6.48 2.47
N ASN A 148 20.47 6.50 3.75
CA ASN A 148 21.17 7.26 4.80
C ASN A 148 22.18 6.43 5.59
N LYS A 149 22.35 5.15 5.27
CA LYS A 149 23.29 4.18 5.88
C LYS A 149 22.99 3.83 7.32
N LEU A 150 21.87 4.28 7.90
CA LEU A 150 21.51 4.06 9.30
C LEU A 150 20.20 3.30 9.41
N ALA A 151 20.25 2.17 10.08
CA ALA A 151 19.07 1.49 10.61
C ALA A 151 18.68 2.08 11.98
N GLN A 152 17.87 1.39 12.75
CA GLN A 152 17.40 1.88 14.05
C GLN A 152 18.51 1.88 15.12
N SER A 153 19.30 0.83 15.18
CA SER A 153 20.30 0.62 16.25
C SER A 153 21.75 0.69 15.78
N ASP A 154 21.98 0.57 14.48
CA ASP A 154 23.33 0.50 13.91
C ASP A 154 23.32 0.91 12.43
N TYR A 155 24.47 0.85 11.79
CA TYR A 155 24.60 1.01 10.34
C TYR A 155 23.94 -0.14 9.59
N VAL A 156 23.42 0.16 8.40
CA VAL A 156 22.93 -0.88 7.48
C VAL A 156 24.10 -1.75 6.97
N SER A 157 23.80 -2.96 6.51
CA SER A 157 24.83 -3.82 5.93
C SER A 157 25.29 -3.29 4.56
N SER A 158 26.48 -3.71 4.12
CA SER A 158 27.00 -3.39 2.79
C SER A 158 26.06 -3.83 1.65
N GLN A 159 25.19 -4.81 1.90
CA GLN A 159 24.17 -5.27 0.94
C GLN A 159 23.07 -4.24 0.65
N GLN A 160 22.98 -3.20 1.48
CA GLN A 160 22.01 -2.10 1.39
C GLN A 160 22.66 -0.78 0.99
N SER A 161 23.96 -0.80 0.60
CA SER A 161 24.59 0.39 0.01
C SER A 161 23.95 0.74 -1.32
N ALA A 162 23.93 2.03 -1.68
CA ALA A 162 23.35 2.48 -2.93
C ALA A 162 23.94 1.73 -4.16
N GLU A 163 25.25 1.47 -4.16
CA GLU A 163 25.95 0.78 -5.26
C GLU A 163 25.50 -0.70 -5.40
N VAL A 164 25.21 -1.37 -4.29
CA VAL A 164 24.71 -2.76 -4.33
C VAL A 164 23.23 -2.77 -4.68
N MET A 165 22.47 -1.84 -4.14
CA MET A 165 21.03 -1.70 -4.45
C MET A 165 20.81 -1.35 -5.93
N GLU A 166 21.63 -0.48 -6.53
CA GLU A 166 21.59 -0.17 -7.97
C GLU A 166 21.69 -1.44 -8.83
N LYS A 167 22.67 -2.29 -8.52
CA LYS A 167 22.86 -3.56 -9.25
C LYS A 167 21.67 -4.50 -9.09
N LYS A 168 21.14 -4.63 -7.87
CA LYS A 168 19.96 -5.45 -7.60
C LYS A 168 18.76 -4.94 -8.37
N LEU A 169 18.40 -3.68 -8.23
CA LEU A 169 17.23 -3.07 -8.88
C LEU A 169 17.33 -3.11 -10.41
N SER A 170 18.51 -2.85 -10.95
CA SER A 170 18.75 -2.98 -12.39
C SER A 170 18.54 -4.43 -12.88
N SER A 171 18.97 -5.43 -12.09
CA SER A 171 18.75 -6.84 -12.43
C SER A 171 17.30 -7.27 -12.31
N PHE A 172 16.49 -6.61 -11.47
CA PHE A 172 15.04 -6.79 -11.39
C PHE A 172 14.31 -6.17 -12.60
N GLY A 173 14.94 -5.28 -13.36
CA GLY A 173 14.36 -4.66 -14.55
C GLY A 173 13.92 -3.22 -14.37
N PHE A 174 14.36 -2.55 -13.31
CA PHE A 174 14.12 -1.12 -13.10
C PHE A 174 15.13 -0.25 -13.89
N ASP A 175 14.67 0.92 -14.32
CA ASP A 175 15.57 2.03 -14.59
C ASP A 175 15.95 2.66 -13.24
N VAL A 176 17.27 2.81 -12.99
CA VAL A 176 17.76 3.24 -11.68
C VAL A 176 18.49 4.57 -11.79
N LYS A 177 18.17 5.48 -10.88
CA LYS A 177 18.86 6.76 -10.69
C LYS A 177 19.52 6.78 -9.31
N VAL A 178 20.81 7.00 -9.26
CA VAL A 178 21.55 7.24 -8.01
C VAL A 178 21.84 8.72 -7.91
N ILE A 179 21.38 9.35 -6.84
CA ILE A 179 21.46 10.80 -6.66
C ILE A 179 22.03 11.19 -5.30
N ASP A 180 22.54 12.40 -5.21
CA ASP A 180 22.70 13.10 -3.93
C ASP A 180 21.32 13.65 -3.53
N GLY A 181 20.75 13.10 -2.44
CA GLY A 181 19.42 13.46 -1.93
C GLY A 181 19.37 14.86 -1.29
N HIS A 182 20.50 15.57 -1.18
CA HIS A 182 20.58 16.96 -0.72
C HIS A 182 20.89 17.95 -1.86
N ASN A 183 21.09 17.46 -3.07
CA ASN A 183 21.23 18.29 -4.27
C ASN A 183 19.86 18.45 -4.95
N TRP A 184 19.30 19.66 -4.88
CA TRP A 184 17.96 19.95 -5.37
C TRP A 184 17.79 19.69 -6.87
N ASP A 185 18.77 20.02 -7.70
CA ASP A 185 18.71 19.78 -9.15
C ASP A 185 18.59 18.28 -9.44
N GLN A 186 19.46 17.46 -8.80
CA GLN A 186 19.42 16.01 -8.96
C GLN A 186 18.10 15.41 -8.45
N VAL A 187 17.56 15.93 -7.33
CA VAL A 187 16.28 15.48 -6.77
C VAL A 187 15.14 15.79 -7.75
N PHE A 188 15.05 17.01 -8.27
CA PHE A 188 13.99 17.39 -9.21
C PHE A 188 14.11 16.64 -10.53
N ASP A 189 15.31 16.49 -11.08
CA ASP A 189 15.54 15.73 -12.31
C ASP A 189 15.14 14.28 -12.17
N ALA A 190 15.50 13.64 -11.04
CA ALA A 190 15.14 12.24 -10.80
C ALA A 190 13.63 12.06 -10.61
N LEU A 191 12.98 12.91 -9.82
CA LEU A 191 11.53 12.83 -9.55
C LEU A 191 10.68 13.11 -10.80
N ASN A 192 11.17 13.92 -11.72
CA ASN A 192 10.48 14.26 -12.97
C ASN A 192 10.96 13.42 -14.16
N THR A 193 11.82 12.43 -13.96
CA THR A 193 12.28 11.54 -15.03
C THR A 193 11.09 10.92 -15.75
N PRO A 194 10.95 11.09 -17.08
CA PRO A 194 9.98 10.37 -17.87
C PRO A 194 10.20 8.86 -17.76
N VAL A 195 9.14 8.11 -17.61
CA VAL A 195 9.20 6.64 -17.48
C VAL A 195 8.72 6.02 -18.79
N GLY A 196 9.53 5.12 -19.33
CA GLY A 196 9.21 4.31 -20.51
C GLY A 196 8.55 2.98 -20.13
N ASP A 197 9.06 1.89 -20.69
CA ASP A 197 8.54 0.53 -20.45
C ASP A 197 8.99 -0.08 -19.12
N LYS A 198 9.98 0.51 -18.46
CA LYS A 198 10.51 0.05 -17.17
C LYS A 198 10.08 0.96 -16.05
N PRO A 199 9.75 0.41 -14.87
CA PRO A 199 9.51 1.22 -13.68
C PRO A 199 10.79 1.92 -13.22
N LEU A 200 10.65 3.05 -12.52
CA LEU A 200 11.75 3.87 -12.03
C LEU A 200 12.03 3.61 -10.56
N ALA A 201 13.31 3.40 -10.23
CA ALA A 201 13.82 3.41 -8.86
C ALA A 201 14.83 4.54 -8.68
N ILE A 202 14.75 5.25 -7.57
CA ILE A 202 15.65 6.35 -7.19
C ILE A 202 16.36 5.95 -5.90
N LEU A 203 17.67 5.94 -5.91
CA LEU A 203 18.54 5.72 -4.75
C LEU A 203 19.08 7.08 -4.31
N ALA A 204 18.47 7.66 -3.30
CA ALA A 204 18.86 8.96 -2.78
C ALA A 204 19.87 8.81 -1.64
N ASN A 205 21.14 9.10 -1.91
CA ASN A 205 22.15 9.20 -0.86
C ASN A 205 21.84 10.41 0.03
N THR A 206 21.55 10.15 1.28
CA THR A 206 21.16 11.18 2.25
C THR A 206 21.98 11.09 3.53
N THR A 207 21.88 12.13 4.34
CA THR A 207 22.38 12.14 5.71
C THR A 207 21.18 12.27 6.66
N LYS A 208 21.01 11.30 7.55
CA LYS A 208 19.95 11.33 8.56
C LYS A 208 20.05 12.60 9.39
N GLY A 209 18.92 13.32 9.56
CA GLY A 209 18.87 14.57 10.31
C GLY A 209 19.55 15.76 9.63
N TRP A 210 19.84 15.65 8.31
CA TRP A 210 20.46 16.74 7.55
C TRP A 210 19.77 18.07 7.80
N GLY A 211 20.58 19.10 7.99
CA GLY A 211 20.11 20.44 8.31
C GLY A 211 20.17 20.79 9.80
N VAL A 212 20.17 19.80 10.69
CA VAL A 212 20.24 20.01 12.13
C VAL A 212 21.37 19.17 12.72
N LYS A 213 22.49 19.78 13.09
CA LYS A 213 23.72 19.09 13.52
C LYS A 213 23.50 18.08 14.64
N GLU A 214 22.62 18.40 15.59
CA GLU A 214 22.30 17.51 16.71
C GLU A 214 21.60 16.23 16.27
N LEU A 215 20.79 16.29 15.21
CA LEU A 215 20.05 15.15 14.65
C LEU A 215 20.89 14.29 13.68
N MET A 216 22.05 14.78 13.22
CA MET A 216 22.93 14.05 12.30
C MET A 216 23.73 12.92 12.98
N LYS A 217 23.49 12.67 14.26
CA LYS A 217 24.17 11.63 15.04
C LYS A 217 23.47 10.27 14.84
N PRO A 218 24.21 9.16 14.78
CA PRO A 218 23.62 7.81 14.66
C PRO A 218 22.61 7.48 15.77
N THR A 219 22.77 8.08 16.95
CA THR A 219 21.93 7.85 18.14
C THR A 219 20.62 8.65 18.14
N SER A 220 20.36 9.48 17.12
CA SER A 220 19.18 10.37 17.06
C SER A 220 17.92 9.70 16.49
N HIS A 221 17.97 8.42 16.11
CA HIS A 221 16.80 7.72 15.57
C HIS A 221 15.66 7.69 16.59
N GLY A 222 14.50 8.23 16.20
CA GLY A 222 13.29 8.24 17.03
C GLY A 222 13.36 9.14 18.26
N LYS A 223 14.38 9.98 18.39
CA LYS A 223 14.53 10.92 19.51
C LYS A 223 14.20 12.34 19.07
N PRO A 224 13.20 12.99 19.70
CA PRO A 224 12.96 14.41 19.47
C PRO A 224 14.09 15.25 20.04
N LEU A 225 14.19 16.50 19.58
CA LEU A 225 15.06 17.50 20.21
C LEU A 225 14.54 17.85 21.60
N GLU A 226 15.45 18.05 22.54
CA GLU A 226 15.13 18.68 23.82
C GLU A 226 14.79 20.18 23.60
N ALA A 227 13.91 20.75 24.43
CA ALA A 227 13.49 22.14 24.29
C ALA A 227 14.67 23.12 24.20
N ALA A 228 15.75 22.89 24.96
CA ALA A 228 16.95 23.71 24.95
C ALA A 228 17.76 23.62 23.62
N GLN A 229 17.47 22.67 22.75
CA GLN A 229 18.17 22.46 21.47
C GLN A 229 17.45 23.09 20.29
N VAL A 230 16.18 23.51 20.47
CA VAL A 230 15.31 23.99 19.39
C VAL A 230 15.87 25.26 18.74
N ASP A 231 16.27 26.23 19.52
CA ASP A 231 16.81 27.50 19.01
C ASP A 231 18.07 27.26 18.16
N GLN A 232 18.95 26.35 18.60
CA GLN A 232 20.13 25.98 17.81
C GLN A 232 19.75 25.25 16.51
N ALA A 233 18.77 24.40 16.54
CA ALA A 233 18.27 23.70 15.34
C ALA A 233 17.70 24.69 14.32
N ILE A 234 16.94 25.68 14.76
CA ILE A 234 16.44 26.78 13.93
C ILE A 234 17.60 27.55 13.31
N ALA A 235 18.62 27.90 14.12
CA ALA A 235 19.80 28.60 13.63
C ALA A 235 20.59 27.77 12.60
N ASP A 236 20.70 26.46 12.78
CA ASP A 236 21.32 25.55 11.81
C ASP A 236 20.56 25.55 10.47
N LEU A 237 19.22 25.53 10.48
CA LEU A 237 18.39 25.61 9.28
C LEU A 237 18.49 26.98 8.59
N GLN A 238 18.50 28.05 9.36
CA GLN A 238 18.71 29.42 8.85
C GLN A 238 20.08 29.58 8.16
N ALA A 239 21.12 28.97 8.71
CA ALA A 239 22.44 28.98 8.08
C ALA A 239 22.43 28.31 6.71
N ILE A 240 21.67 27.19 6.55
CA ILE A 240 21.48 26.53 5.26
C ILE A 240 20.69 27.41 4.29
N ALA A 241 19.65 28.10 4.75
CA ALA A 241 18.90 29.03 3.91
C ALA A 241 19.79 30.17 3.38
N VAL A 242 20.72 30.67 4.21
CA VAL A 242 21.73 31.66 3.77
C VAL A 242 22.68 31.05 2.73
N GLU A 243 23.20 29.86 2.97
CA GLU A 243 24.09 29.15 2.06
C GLU A 243 23.43 28.91 0.68
N LEU A 244 22.13 28.58 0.68
CA LEU A 244 21.32 28.38 -0.52
C LEU A 244 20.88 29.70 -1.18
N GLY A 245 21.14 30.87 -0.57
CA GLY A 245 20.75 32.17 -1.07
C GLY A 245 19.23 32.44 -1.03
N ILE A 246 18.50 31.78 -0.14
CA ILE A 246 17.02 31.87 -0.02
C ILE A 246 16.56 32.50 1.29
N ALA A 247 17.47 33.00 2.13
CA ALA A 247 17.13 33.51 3.47
C ALA A 247 16.08 34.63 3.46
N ASP A 248 16.09 35.47 2.43
CA ASP A 248 15.17 36.60 2.27
C ASP A 248 13.96 36.28 1.36
N GLN A 249 13.85 35.04 0.89
CA GLN A 249 12.83 34.60 -0.08
C GLN A 249 11.79 33.65 0.51
N ALA A 250 11.83 33.40 1.80
CA ALA A 250 11.02 32.35 2.47
C ALA A 250 9.51 32.50 2.24
N ASP A 251 9.00 33.70 1.99
CA ASP A 251 7.57 33.96 1.75
C ASP A 251 7.21 34.24 0.27
N ALA A 252 8.19 34.24 -0.64
CA ALA A 252 7.96 34.79 -1.97
C ALA A 252 7.24 33.83 -2.94
N ASP A 253 7.31 32.53 -2.74
CA ASP A 253 6.76 31.54 -3.65
C ASP A 253 5.91 30.50 -2.95
N ALA A 254 4.64 30.83 -2.71
CA ALA A 254 3.65 29.81 -2.36
C ALA A 254 3.74 28.63 -3.35
N ALA A 255 3.65 27.42 -2.82
CA ALA A 255 3.69 26.20 -3.64
C ALA A 255 2.64 26.29 -4.77
N LYS A 256 3.09 26.27 -6.01
CA LYS A 256 2.19 26.20 -7.20
C LYS A 256 1.99 24.72 -7.52
N LEU A 257 0.99 24.13 -6.86
CA LEU A 257 0.63 22.74 -7.11
C LEU A 257 -0.22 22.62 -8.37
N GLU A 258 0.10 21.64 -9.20
CA GLU A 258 -0.77 21.24 -10.30
C GLU A 258 -1.90 20.38 -9.73
N ILE A 259 -3.14 20.81 -9.93
CA ILE A 259 -4.33 20.09 -9.47
C ILE A 259 -4.94 19.35 -10.65
N PRO A 260 -4.89 18.00 -10.70
CA PRO A 260 -5.50 17.26 -11.79
C PRO A 260 -7.02 17.30 -11.67
N ALA A 261 -7.71 17.33 -12.81
CA ALA A 261 -9.16 17.20 -12.84
C ALA A 261 -9.58 15.83 -12.31
N ALA A 262 -10.53 15.81 -11.37
CA ALA A 262 -11.05 14.56 -10.83
C ALA A 262 -11.76 13.76 -11.95
N LYS A 263 -11.45 12.48 -12.07
CA LYS A 263 -12.17 11.57 -12.96
C LYS A 263 -13.40 11.05 -12.21
N ALA A 264 -14.52 10.93 -12.91
CA ALA A 264 -15.72 10.33 -12.32
C ALA A 264 -15.37 8.93 -11.75
N ALA A 265 -15.69 8.71 -10.48
CA ALA A 265 -15.51 7.39 -9.89
C ALA A 265 -16.37 6.37 -10.66
N PRO A 266 -15.90 5.12 -10.83
CA PRO A 266 -16.72 4.07 -11.40
C PRO A 266 -18.04 4.00 -10.64
N GLN A 267 -19.18 4.03 -11.35
CA GLN A 267 -20.48 3.94 -10.71
C GLN A 267 -20.54 2.63 -9.92
N LYS A 268 -21.05 2.70 -8.69
CA LYS A 268 -21.40 1.50 -7.92
C LYS A 268 -22.41 0.72 -8.77
N SER A 269 -21.97 -0.36 -9.41
CA SER A 269 -22.88 -1.22 -10.15
C SER A 269 -23.89 -1.83 -9.18
N ALA A 270 -25.08 -2.12 -9.67
CA ALA A 270 -26.12 -2.79 -8.89
C ALA A 270 -25.56 -4.09 -8.30
N ARG A 271 -25.98 -4.43 -7.09
CA ARG A 271 -25.63 -5.73 -6.47
C ARG A 271 -25.94 -6.85 -7.46
N VAL A 272 -24.99 -7.75 -7.70
CA VAL A 272 -25.28 -8.99 -8.42
C VAL A 272 -26.32 -9.76 -7.60
N PRO A 273 -27.50 -10.08 -8.15
CA PRO A 273 -28.53 -10.77 -7.38
C PRO A 273 -28.02 -12.13 -6.89
N ALA A 274 -28.21 -12.42 -5.61
CA ALA A 274 -27.79 -13.68 -4.98
C ALA A 274 -28.52 -14.93 -5.51
N GLY A 275 -29.41 -14.79 -6.49
CA GLY A 275 -30.33 -15.83 -6.99
C GLY A 275 -29.81 -16.71 -8.11
N GLU A 276 -28.55 -16.59 -8.55
CA GLU A 276 -28.08 -17.19 -9.81
C GLU A 276 -27.09 -18.35 -9.63
N PHE A 277 -27.16 -19.09 -8.54
CA PHE A 277 -26.24 -20.20 -8.28
C PHE A 277 -26.18 -21.21 -9.46
N ALA A 278 -27.32 -21.69 -9.92
CA ALA A 278 -27.38 -22.67 -11.04
C ALA A 278 -26.81 -22.07 -12.34
N ARG A 279 -27.21 -20.84 -12.69
CA ARG A 279 -26.71 -20.13 -13.88
C ARG A 279 -25.21 -19.85 -13.81
N ALA A 280 -24.69 -19.45 -12.66
CA ALA A 280 -23.25 -19.22 -12.47
C ALA A 280 -22.45 -20.52 -12.62
N LEU A 281 -22.99 -21.66 -12.15
CA LEU A 281 -22.36 -22.96 -12.31
C LEU A 281 -22.42 -23.47 -13.78
N GLU A 282 -23.53 -23.25 -14.49
CA GLU A 282 -23.62 -23.52 -15.92
C GLU A 282 -22.58 -22.71 -16.70
N ALA A 283 -22.51 -21.40 -16.46
CA ALA A 283 -21.54 -20.51 -17.10
C ALA A 283 -20.08 -20.90 -16.81
N ALA A 284 -19.81 -21.52 -15.66
CA ALA A 284 -18.52 -22.05 -15.26
C ALA A 284 -18.27 -23.51 -15.67
N ASN A 285 -19.19 -24.14 -16.41
CA ASN A 285 -19.17 -25.58 -16.78
C ASN A 285 -19.13 -26.51 -15.55
N LEU A 286 -19.82 -26.16 -14.47
CA LEU A 286 -19.86 -26.90 -13.21
C LEU A 286 -21.23 -27.55 -12.90
N ALA A 287 -22.19 -27.52 -13.81
CA ALA A 287 -23.51 -28.14 -13.64
C ALA A 287 -23.40 -29.67 -13.42
N GLY A 288 -22.58 -30.35 -14.18
CA GLY A 288 -22.38 -31.79 -14.04
C GLY A 288 -21.82 -32.24 -12.69
N PRO A 289 -20.79 -31.58 -12.12
CA PRO A 289 -20.36 -31.81 -10.75
C PRO A 289 -21.46 -31.58 -9.70
N LEU A 290 -22.33 -30.59 -9.89
CA LEU A 290 -23.48 -30.36 -9.01
C LEU A 290 -24.48 -31.53 -9.05
N GLU A 291 -24.88 -31.96 -10.23
CA GLU A 291 -25.80 -33.10 -10.43
C GLU A 291 -25.26 -34.38 -9.77
N LYS A 292 -23.96 -34.61 -9.87
CA LYS A 292 -23.27 -35.74 -9.25
C LYS A 292 -23.03 -35.58 -7.76
N LYS A 293 -23.42 -34.46 -7.16
CA LYS A 293 -23.19 -34.09 -5.73
C LYS A 293 -21.72 -34.12 -5.32
N VAL A 294 -20.80 -33.76 -6.24
CA VAL A 294 -19.35 -33.72 -6.01
C VAL A 294 -18.78 -32.31 -6.19
N LEU A 295 -19.62 -31.29 -6.12
CA LEU A 295 -19.20 -29.90 -6.22
C LEU A 295 -18.52 -29.46 -4.93
N SER A 296 -17.23 -29.13 -5.00
CA SER A 296 -16.45 -28.61 -3.86
C SER A 296 -16.74 -27.13 -3.59
N THR A 297 -16.51 -26.70 -2.34
CA THR A 297 -16.63 -25.28 -1.91
C THR A 297 -15.77 -24.35 -2.76
N ARG A 298 -14.53 -24.72 -3.08
CA ARG A 298 -13.60 -23.91 -3.89
C ARG A 298 -14.06 -23.77 -5.35
N ARG A 299 -14.73 -24.78 -5.96
CA ARG A 299 -15.33 -24.64 -7.29
C ARG A 299 -16.53 -23.68 -7.27
N ALA A 300 -17.33 -23.75 -6.23
CA ALA A 300 -18.44 -22.83 -6.03
C ALA A 300 -17.94 -21.40 -5.81
N TYR A 301 -16.84 -21.21 -5.08
CA TYR A 301 -16.15 -19.93 -4.96
C TYR A 301 -15.73 -19.37 -6.32
N GLY A 302 -15.03 -20.16 -7.15
CA GLY A 302 -14.59 -19.71 -8.47
C GLY A 302 -15.75 -19.28 -9.38
N ALA A 303 -16.88 -20.01 -9.36
CA ALA A 303 -18.09 -19.64 -10.08
C ALA A 303 -18.72 -18.34 -9.53
N ALA A 304 -18.76 -18.18 -8.21
CA ALA A 304 -19.26 -16.97 -7.57
C ALA A 304 -18.40 -15.75 -7.93
N LEU A 305 -17.08 -15.87 -7.81
CA LEU A 305 -16.14 -14.80 -8.14
C LEU A 305 -16.28 -14.37 -9.61
N ALA A 306 -16.41 -15.32 -10.54
CA ALA A 306 -16.62 -15.02 -11.95
C ALA A 306 -18.00 -14.38 -12.24
N ALA A 307 -19.03 -14.71 -11.46
CA ALA A 307 -20.33 -14.04 -11.55
C ALA A 307 -20.28 -12.61 -10.98
N LEU A 308 -19.62 -12.42 -9.83
CA LEU A 308 -19.37 -11.10 -9.23
C LEU A 308 -18.56 -10.17 -10.13
N GLY A 309 -17.73 -10.72 -11.01
CA GLY A 309 -16.95 -9.96 -11.97
C GLY A 309 -17.76 -9.14 -12.98
N ALA A 310 -19.10 -9.26 -13.00
CA ALA A 310 -19.98 -8.32 -13.68
C ALA A 310 -19.89 -6.90 -13.09
N ASP A 311 -19.50 -6.77 -11.83
CA ASP A 311 -19.12 -5.50 -11.21
C ASP A 311 -17.65 -5.20 -11.55
N GLU A 312 -17.40 -4.06 -12.23
CA GLU A 312 -16.06 -3.65 -12.66
C GLU A 312 -15.10 -3.31 -11.50
N ARG A 313 -15.62 -3.14 -10.28
CA ARG A 313 -14.80 -2.95 -9.08
C ARG A 313 -14.17 -4.25 -8.60
N ILE A 314 -14.75 -5.40 -8.95
CA ILE A 314 -14.23 -6.72 -8.55
C ILE A 314 -12.93 -6.99 -9.30
N VAL A 315 -11.87 -7.23 -8.52
CA VAL A 315 -10.57 -7.67 -9.00
C VAL A 315 -10.13 -8.91 -8.22
N ALA A 316 -9.28 -9.73 -8.81
CA ALA A 316 -8.78 -10.91 -8.14
C ALA A 316 -7.26 -10.98 -8.17
N LEU A 317 -6.68 -11.47 -7.07
CA LEU A 317 -5.27 -11.81 -6.95
C LEU A 317 -5.18 -13.29 -6.53
N ASP A 318 -4.13 -13.98 -6.94
CA ASP A 318 -3.89 -15.37 -6.54
C ASP A 318 -2.40 -15.63 -6.39
N GLY A 319 -2.05 -16.47 -5.43
CA GLY A 319 -0.66 -16.82 -5.07
C GLY A 319 -0.15 -18.07 -5.81
N ASP A 320 -0.26 -18.10 -7.15
CA ASP A 320 0.19 -19.20 -8.03
C ASP A 320 -0.54 -20.53 -7.82
N VAL A 321 -1.76 -20.48 -7.30
CA VAL A 321 -2.58 -21.67 -7.03
C VAL A 321 -4.01 -21.56 -7.61
N LYS A 322 -4.23 -20.67 -8.58
CA LYS A 322 -5.57 -20.40 -9.17
C LYS A 322 -6.26 -21.61 -9.75
N ASN A 323 -5.50 -22.61 -10.24
CA ASN A 323 -6.03 -23.90 -10.70
C ASN A 323 -6.65 -24.72 -9.57
N SER A 324 -6.22 -24.50 -8.32
CA SER A 324 -6.68 -25.18 -7.12
C SER A 324 -7.70 -24.38 -6.33
N THR A 325 -7.55 -23.05 -6.27
CA THR A 325 -8.56 -22.14 -5.69
C THR A 325 -9.77 -21.97 -6.60
N PHE A 326 -9.63 -22.25 -7.89
CA PHE A 326 -10.58 -21.97 -8.98
C PHE A 326 -10.79 -20.50 -9.28
N ALA A 327 -9.86 -19.63 -8.85
CA ALA A 327 -9.80 -18.25 -9.30
C ALA A 327 -9.48 -18.15 -10.82
N ASP A 328 -9.02 -19.23 -11.43
CA ASP A 328 -8.80 -19.34 -12.88
C ASP A 328 -10.08 -19.14 -13.71
N ILE A 329 -11.26 -19.43 -13.15
CA ILE A 329 -12.55 -19.16 -13.81
C ILE A 329 -12.73 -17.65 -14.02
N PHE A 330 -12.38 -16.84 -12.99
CA PHE A 330 -12.39 -15.40 -13.10
C PHE A 330 -11.30 -14.90 -14.06
N SER A 331 -10.07 -15.42 -13.93
CA SER A 331 -8.94 -14.96 -14.75
C SER A 331 -9.15 -15.21 -16.25
N LYS A 332 -9.84 -16.28 -16.63
CA LYS A 332 -10.21 -16.57 -18.03
C LYS A 332 -11.27 -15.60 -18.56
N LYS A 333 -12.19 -15.17 -17.71
CA LYS A 333 -13.30 -14.28 -18.10
C LYS A 333 -12.93 -12.81 -18.06
N TYR A 334 -12.08 -12.40 -17.11
CA TYR A 334 -11.68 -11.03 -16.85
C TYR A 334 -10.15 -10.93 -16.66
N PRO A 335 -9.34 -11.27 -17.68
CA PRO A 335 -7.89 -11.36 -17.55
C PRO A 335 -7.24 -10.03 -17.15
N GLU A 336 -7.80 -8.89 -17.55
CA GLU A 336 -7.32 -7.56 -17.23
C GLU A 336 -7.49 -7.17 -15.75
N ARG A 337 -8.43 -7.84 -15.05
CA ARG A 337 -8.74 -7.62 -13.64
C ARG A 337 -8.25 -8.74 -12.73
N PHE A 338 -7.41 -9.60 -13.28
CA PHE A 338 -6.73 -10.66 -12.54
C PHE A 338 -5.24 -10.36 -12.43
N PHE A 339 -4.72 -10.36 -11.22
CA PHE A 339 -3.30 -10.11 -10.93
C PHE A 339 -2.67 -11.36 -10.33
N GLU A 340 -1.77 -11.96 -11.07
CA GLU A 340 -0.96 -13.08 -10.57
C GLU A 340 0.09 -12.55 -9.62
N ALA A 341 -0.01 -12.92 -8.34
CA ALA A 341 0.94 -12.47 -7.31
C ALA A 341 2.13 -13.40 -7.15
N ARG A 342 2.13 -14.53 -7.84
CA ARG A 342 3.13 -15.59 -7.70
C ARG A 342 3.16 -16.13 -6.26
N ILE A 343 4.27 -16.71 -5.81
CA ILE A 343 4.43 -17.23 -4.45
C ILE A 343 4.92 -16.11 -3.55
N ALA A 344 4.05 -15.10 -3.32
CA ALA A 344 4.35 -13.86 -2.62
C ALA A 344 3.12 -13.37 -1.83
N GLU A 345 2.74 -14.12 -0.80
CA GLU A 345 1.49 -13.89 -0.06
C GLU A 345 1.49 -12.54 0.67
N GLN A 346 2.65 -12.09 1.17
CA GLN A 346 2.79 -10.80 1.85
C GLN A 346 2.50 -9.65 0.87
N ASN A 347 3.15 -9.66 -0.30
CA ASN A 347 2.87 -8.68 -1.35
C ASN A 347 1.42 -8.75 -1.81
N MET A 348 0.86 -9.94 -2.02
CA MET A 348 -0.52 -10.14 -2.49
C MET A 348 -1.54 -9.47 -1.58
N ILE A 349 -1.43 -9.65 -0.26
CA ILE A 349 -2.38 -9.08 0.69
C ILE A 349 -2.23 -7.55 0.73
N THR A 350 -1.01 -7.01 0.79
CA THR A 350 -0.83 -5.56 0.85
C THR A 350 -1.15 -4.88 -0.49
N ALA A 351 -0.92 -5.53 -1.64
CA ALA A 351 -1.39 -5.03 -2.93
C ALA A 351 -2.93 -4.98 -3.00
N ALA A 352 -3.61 -5.96 -2.40
CA ALA A 352 -5.06 -5.89 -2.25
C ALA A 352 -5.51 -4.70 -1.40
N VAL A 353 -4.75 -4.29 -0.36
CA VAL A 353 -5.02 -3.06 0.41
C VAL A 353 -4.97 -1.82 -0.50
N GLY A 354 -3.92 -1.68 -1.32
CA GLY A 354 -3.81 -0.56 -2.25
C GLY A 354 -4.93 -0.52 -3.30
N LEU A 355 -5.34 -1.68 -3.83
CA LEU A 355 -6.51 -1.79 -4.70
C LEU A 355 -7.80 -1.34 -4.00
N ALA A 356 -8.00 -1.76 -2.75
CA ALA A 356 -9.18 -1.38 -1.97
C ALA A 356 -9.22 0.12 -1.65
N ALA A 357 -8.08 0.72 -1.32
CA ALA A 357 -7.95 2.15 -1.08
C ALA A 357 -8.34 2.98 -2.33
N ALA A 358 -8.05 2.46 -3.52
CA ALA A 358 -8.47 3.05 -4.80
C ALA A 358 -9.92 2.69 -5.21
N GLY A 359 -10.74 2.14 -4.32
CA GLY A 359 -12.17 1.86 -4.55
C GLY A 359 -12.48 0.54 -5.26
N LYS A 360 -11.49 -0.35 -5.45
CA LYS A 360 -11.74 -1.71 -5.92
C LYS A 360 -12.23 -2.61 -4.79
N THR A 361 -12.75 -3.78 -5.15
CA THR A 361 -13.14 -4.83 -4.22
C THR A 361 -12.31 -6.07 -4.53
N PRO A 362 -11.10 -6.16 -3.98
CA PRO A 362 -10.18 -7.24 -4.30
C PRO A 362 -10.51 -8.54 -3.55
N PHE A 363 -10.35 -9.66 -4.25
CA PHE A 363 -10.35 -11.02 -3.73
C PHE A 363 -8.93 -11.58 -3.85
N ALA A 364 -8.27 -11.82 -2.72
CA ALA A 364 -6.93 -12.40 -2.65
C ALA A 364 -7.04 -13.87 -2.23
N SER A 365 -6.62 -14.78 -3.10
CA SER A 365 -6.83 -16.23 -2.95
C SER A 365 -5.50 -16.97 -2.85
N SER A 366 -5.41 -17.89 -1.91
CA SER A 366 -4.34 -18.89 -1.82
C SER A 366 -4.83 -20.07 -0.97
N PHE A 367 -3.92 -20.97 -0.57
CA PHE A 367 -4.25 -21.96 0.45
C PHE A 367 -4.27 -21.30 1.83
N ALA A 368 -5.18 -21.72 2.69
CA ALA A 368 -5.32 -21.20 4.05
C ALA A 368 -3.98 -21.25 4.83
N LYS A 369 -3.21 -22.32 4.63
CA LYS A 369 -1.87 -22.49 5.21
C LYS A 369 -0.89 -21.42 4.72
N PHE A 370 -0.92 -21.07 3.44
CA PHE A 370 0.05 -20.15 2.87
C PHE A 370 -0.26 -18.69 3.23
N ILE A 371 -1.54 -18.33 3.28
CA ILE A 371 -1.98 -16.98 3.70
C ILE A 371 -1.47 -16.61 5.11
N VAL A 372 -1.23 -17.59 5.99
CA VAL A 372 -0.69 -17.33 7.33
C VAL A 372 0.70 -16.66 7.30
N ARG A 373 1.45 -16.75 6.18
CA ARG A 373 2.68 -15.97 6.01
C ARG A 373 2.45 -14.47 6.01
N ALA A 374 1.27 -14.03 5.60
CA ALA A 374 0.87 -12.64 5.54
C ALA A 374 0.14 -12.17 6.82
N TYR A 375 0.49 -12.73 7.98
CA TYR A 375 -0.13 -12.38 9.27
C TYR A 375 -0.13 -10.86 9.50
N ASP A 376 1.04 -10.25 9.46
CA ASP A 376 1.25 -8.84 9.68
C ASP A 376 0.51 -7.96 8.65
N GLN A 377 0.51 -8.39 7.38
CA GLN A 377 -0.18 -7.69 6.30
C GLN A 377 -1.71 -7.69 6.49
N VAL A 378 -2.27 -8.76 7.03
CA VAL A 378 -3.71 -8.83 7.38
C VAL A 378 -4.02 -7.92 8.56
N GLU A 379 -3.13 -7.85 9.57
CA GLU A 379 -3.26 -6.93 10.69
C GLU A 379 -3.21 -5.47 10.21
N MET A 380 -2.24 -5.12 9.37
CA MET A 380 -2.13 -3.77 8.78
C MET A 380 -3.30 -3.43 7.86
N ALA A 381 -3.87 -4.40 7.14
CA ALA A 381 -5.10 -4.22 6.38
C ALA A 381 -6.29 -3.87 7.29
N SER A 382 -6.36 -4.47 8.49
CA SER A 382 -7.36 -4.16 9.49
C SER A 382 -7.19 -2.73 10.06
N ILE A 383 -5.95 -2.32 10.36
CA ILE A 383 -5.63 -0.96 10.80
C ILE A 383 -6.00 0.06 9.71
N THR A 384 -5.71 -0.24 8.45
CA THR A 384 -6.12 0.58 7.29
C THR A 384 -7.65 0.66 7.12
N ASN A 385 -8.41 -0.23 7.76
CA ASN A 385 -9.84 -0.45 7.48
C ASN A 385 -10.11 -0.85 6.01
N ALA A 386 -9.23 -1.62 5.41
CA ALA A 386 -9.29 -2.00 4.01
C ALA A 386 -10.40 -3.03 3.73
N ASN A 387 -11.22 -2.77 2.71
CA ASN A 387 -12.30 -3.66 2.30
C ASN A 387 -11.79 -4.77 1.36
N ILE A 388 -10.96 -5.67 1.86
CA ILE A 388 -10.40 -6.81 1.11
C ILE A 388 -11.12 -8.12 1.43
N LYS A 389 -11.11 -9.05 0.49
CA LYS A 389 -11.65 -10.42 0.65
C LYS A 389 -10.49 -11.40 0.57
N ILE A 390 -10.20 -12.06 1.67
CA ILE A 390 -9.13 -13.05 1.76
C ILE A 390 -9.77 -14.43 1.71
N VAL A 391 -9.33 -15.25 0.75
CA VAL A 391 -9.92 -16.58 0.51
C VAL A 391 -8.87 -17.66 0.69
N GLY A 392 -8.93 -18.36 1.81
CA GLY A 392 -8.09 -19.50 2.14
C GLY A 392 -8.72 -20.81 1.77
N SER A 393 -8.33 -21.41 0.65
CA SER A 393 -8.76 -22.76 0.30
C SER A 393 -7.97 -23.83 1.08
N HIS A 394 -8.44 -25.08 1.05
CA HIS A 394 -7.73 -26.21 1.65
C HIS A 394 -7.46 -26.03 3.16
N SER A 395 -8.43 -25.46 3.88
CA SER A 395 -8.36 -25.30 5.33
C SER A 395 -8.44 -26.65 6.04
N GLY A 396 -7.80 -26.74 7.23
CA GLY A 396 -7.80 -27.93 8.06
C GLY A 396 -7.03 -29.09 7.43
N VAL A 397 -7.54 -30.30 7.60
CA VAL A 397 -6.90 -31.55 7.19
C VAL A 397 -7.28 -32.00 5.78
N SER A 398 -7.93 -31.16 4.98
CA SER A 398 -8.43 -31.53 3.64
C SER A 398 -7.33 -31.86 2.63
N LEU A 399 -6.08 -31.47 2.89
CA LEU A 399 -4.88 -31.86 2.13
C LEU A 399 -4.11 -33.02 2.76
N ALA A 400 -4.80 -34.01 3.30
CA ALA A 400 -4.17 -35.12 4.02
C ALA A 400 -3.00 -35.78 3.28
N ALA A 401 -3.13 -35.95 1.95
CA ALA A 401 -2.09 -36.57 1.12
C ALA A 401 -0.78 -35.76 1.06
N ASP A 402 -0.84 -34.41 1.18
CA ASP A 402 0.32 -33.52 1.13
C ASP A 402 0.96 -33.37 2.52
N GLY A 403 0.33 -33.87 3.57
CA GLY A 403 0.83 -33.87 4.93
C GLY A 403 0.69 -32.55 5.68
N PRO A 404 1.17 -32.49 6.95
CA PRO A 404 0.93 -31.37 7.85
C PRO A 404 1.51 -30.03 7.39
N SER A 405 2.54 -30.02 6.56
CA SER A 405 3.15 -28.79 6.04
C SER A 405 2.20 -27.97 5.16
N GLN A 406 1.17 -28.62 4.59
CA GLN A 406 0.18 -28.01 3.71
C GLN A 406 -1.18 -27.81 4.40
N MET A 407 -1.40 -28.40 5.57
CA MET A 407 -2.66 -28.30 6.31
C MET A 407 -2.82 -26.95 6.97
N GLY A 408 -4.00 -26.33 6.82
CA GLY A 408 -4.38 -25.09 7.52
C GLY A 408 -4.78 -25.37 8.97
N LEU A 409 -3.81 -25.55 9.86
CA LEU A 409 -4.08 -25.94 11.26
C LEU A 409 -4.18 -24.73 12.20
N VAL A 410 -3.57 -23.58 11.84
CA VAL A 410 -3.57 -22.35 12.65
C VAL A 410 -4.37 -21.21 12.03
N ASP A 411 -4.80 -21.35 10.81
CA ASP A 411 -5.53 -20.34 10.03
C ASP A 411 -6.80 -19.85 10.74
N LEU A 412 -7.63 -20.75 11.26
CA LEU A 412 -8.85 -20.37 11.97
C LEU A 412 -8.56 -19.59 13.26
N ALA A 413 -7.52 -19.99 14.02
CA ALA A 413 -7.13 -19.29 15.25
C ALA A 413 -6.65 -17.87 14.93
N PHE A 414 -5.85 -17.73 13.87
CA PHE A 414 -5.36 -16.44 13.38
C PHE A 414 -6.51 -15.51 12.99
N PHE A 415 -7.36 -15.90 12.04
CA PHE A 415 -8.46 -15.05 11.58
C PHE A 415 -9.51 -14.80 12.66
N ARG A 416 -9.71 -15.75 13.58
CA ARG A 416 -10.59 -15.53 14.73
C ARG A 416 -10.07 -14.45 15.66
N SER A 417 -8.75 -14.33 15.87
CA SER A 417 -8.18 -13.24 16.69
C SER A 417 -8.52 -11.88 16.09
N MET A 418 -8.42 -11.73 14.76
CA MET A 418 -8.79 -10.51 14.04
C MET A 418 -10.30 -10.23 14.08
N ALA A 419 -11.14 -11.26 14.03
CA ALA A 419 -12.60 -11.13 14.06
C ALA A 419 -13.14 -10.66 15.42
N HIS A 420 -12.35 -10.74 16.49
CA HIS A 420 -12.70 -10.18 17.80
C HIS A 420 -12.38 -8.69 17.95
N SER A 421 -11.59 -8.12 17.03
CA SER A 421 -11.29 -6.70 17.03
C SER A 421 -12.48 -5.90 16.49
N THR A 422 -12.75 -4.77 17.13
CA THR A 422 -13.81 -3.84 16.71
C THR A 422 -13.19 -2.52 16.26
N ARG A 423 -13.78 -1.93 15.23
CA ARG A 423 -13.44 -0.60 14.75
C ARG A 423 -14.06 0.47 15.61
N ALA A 424 -13.66 1.73 15.42
CA ALA A 424 -14.22 2.87 16.15
C ALA A 424 -15.75 3.02 15.98
N ASP A 425 -16.32 2.56 14.85
CA ASP A 425 -17.75 2.55 14.58
C ASP A 425 -18.49 1.36 15.23
N GLY A 426 -17.81 0.55 16.04
CA GLY A 426 -18.36 -0.62 16.72
C GLY A 426 -18.57 -1.85 15.83
N GLN A 427 -18.23 -1.77 14.54
CA GLN A 427 -18.32 -2.93 13.63
C GLN A 427 -17.09 -3.83 13.78
N PRO A 428 -17.20 -5.14 13.50
CA PRO A 428 -16.05 -6.03 13.46
C PRO A 428 -15.00 -5.56 12.44
N ALA A 429 -13.74 -5.54 12.84
CA ALA A 429 -12.63 -5.23 11.94
C ALA A 429 -12.45 -6.29 10.85
N CYS A 430 -12.76 -7.55 11.19
CA CYS A 430 -12.71 -8.68 10.27
C CYS A 430 -13.96 -9.56 10.47
N ARG A 431 -14.43 -10.18 9.38
CA ARG A 431 -15.49 -11.21 9.42
C ARG A 431 -14.92 -12.50 8.89
N MET A 432 -14.85 -13.52 9.72
CA MET A 432 -14.41 -14.87 9.33
C MET A 432 -15.63 -15.74 9.02
N MET A 433 -15.58 -16.40 7.88
CA MET A 433 -16.65 -17.32 7.42
C MET A 433 -16.03 -18.65 7.00
N LEU A 434 -16.67 -19.75 7.39
CA LEU A 434 -16.25 -21.10 7.04
C LEU A 434 -17.45 -21.85 6.40
N PRO A 435 -17.55 -21.86 5.07
CA PRO A 435 -18.67 -22.51 4.40
C PRO A 435 -18.59 -24.04 4.53
N SER A 436 -19.73 -24.68 4.81
CA SER A 436 -19.84 -26.14 4.97
C SER A 436 -20.05 -26.90 3.65
N ASP A 437 -20.56 -26.23 2.62
CA ASP A 437 -20.94 -26.79 1.34
C ASP A 437 -20.83 -25.79 0.19
N ALA A 438 -21.06 -26.26 -1.04
CA ALA A 438 -20.95 -25.44 -2.24
C ALA A 438 -21.96 -24.28 -2.29
N VAL A 439 -23.17 -24.47 -1.77
CA VAL A 439 -24.19 -23.40 -1.78
C VAL A 439 -23.83 -22.31 -0.81
N SER A 440 -23.42 -22.66 0.41
CA SER A 440 -22.94 -21.69 1.40
C SER A 440 -21.67 -20.98 0.93
N ALA A 441 -20.71 -21.68 0.29
CA ALA A 441 -19.52 -21.06 -0.28
C ALA A 441 -19.88 -20.02 -1.35
N PHE A 442 -20.78 -20.34 -2.26
CA PHE A 442 -21.24 -19.40 -3.29
C PHE A 442 -21.91 -18.15 -2.70
N ARG A 443 -22.77 -18.34 -1.70
CA ARG A 443 -23.54 -17.25 -1.09
C ARG A 443 -22.71 -16.33 -0.19
N LEU A 444 -21.64 -16.87 0.41
CA LEU A 444 -20.75 -16.11 1.30
C LEU A 444 -19.64 -15.38 0.52
N THR A 445 -19.38 -15.77 -0.73
CA THR A 445 -18.48 -15.05 -1.65
C THR A 445 -19.14 -13.79 -2.16
#